data_894f68344d914ab2e9f4728f79ded411
#
_entry.id   894f68344d914ab2e9f4728f79ded411
#
_cell.length_a   1.000
_cell.length_b   1.000
_cell.length_c   1.000
_cell.angle_alpha   90.00
_cell.angle_beta   90.00
_cell.angle_gamma   90.00
#
_symmetry.space_group_name_H-M   'P 1'
#
loop_
_entity.id
_entity.type
_entity.pdbx_description
1 polymer ?
#
loop_
_entity_poly.entity_id
_entity_poly.type
_entity_poly.pdbx_seq_one_letter_code
_entity_poly.pdbx_strand_id
1 'polypeptide(L)'
;MNNLQFTIYNFKRKFLASLILSLIINFTFLIINCPARAQSLGLSITPPINEIMIIPGKTITQTFTITNDGEDGMASIYIIPFDAQGENGNPSLDEKNAITGSSPFAPWFSIISPVSSFGEKFYLAGGAHQDVQIKISPPVSASEKDYYFTLLYELGNDVPGGITATGPTNQARIGSNLLISVSKDGNPEKMFEITEFSAPKIIDSLGKLDFNVRIQNLGSYFFKSNGQITIKPWFGKEETLTLAPLNVISDSTRNIPCLKDEETISCEVGYKVLVGVYKSTLEVSADGETDLQKETITTIAFPFSIIFVFIFIFGVFNVIKNTKNKA
;
A
#
# COMPACT_ATOMS: atom_id res chain seq x y z
N MET A 1 -7.83 41.60 -72.15
CA MET A 1 -7.30 42.07 -70.90
C MET A 1 -8.11 41.55 -69.62
N ASN A 2 -9.23 40.88 -69.78
CA ASN A 2 -10.10 40.54 -68.59
C ASN A 2 -9.76 39.24 -67.88
N ASN A 3 -9.05 38.32 -68.51
CA ASN A 3 -8.79 37.00 -67.82
C ASN A 3 -7.68 37.07 -66.74
N LEU A 4 -6.72 37.95 -66.88
CA LEU A 4 -5.59 38.09 -65.96
C LEU A 4 -6.03 38.72 -64.64
N GLN A 5 -6.90 39.71 -64.69
CA GLN A 5 -7.46 40.35 -63.46
C GLN A 5 -8.37 39.40 -62.65
N PHE A 6 -9.13 38.59 -63.35
CA PHE A 6 -10.00 37.57 -62.69
C PHE A 6 -9.18 36.47 -62.01
N THR A 7 -8.09 36.06 -62.64
CA THR A 7 -7.19 35.05 -62.02
C THR A 7 -6.45 35.62 -60.83
N ILE A 8 -5.99 36.86 -60.85
CA ILE A 8 -5.34 37.52 -59.70
C ILE A 8 -6.32 37.73 -58.51
N TYR A 9 -7.56 38.10 -58.83
CA TYR A 9 -8.61 38.27 -57.82
C TYR A 9 -8.93 36.97 -57.10
N ASN A 10 -9.09 35.88 -57.84
CA ASN A 10 -9.36 34.55 -57.27
C ASN A 10 -8.15 34.01 -56.47
N PHE A 11 -6.94 34.29 -56.90
CA PHE A 11 -5.73 33.94 -56.18
C PHE A 11 -5.62 34.68 -54.83
N LYS A 12 -5.84 36.00 -54.83
CA LYS A 12 -5.85 36.81 -53.61
C LYS A 12 -6.94 36.36 -52.61
N ARG A 13 -8.13 36.02 -53.14
CA ARG A 13 -9.25 35.53 -52.29
C ARG A 13 -8.93 34.18 -51.67
N LYS A 14 -8.34 33.23 -52.41
CA LYS A 14 -7.92 31.93 -51.88
C LYS A 14 -6.78 32.06 -50.87
N PHE A 15 -5.82 32.94 -51.15
CA PHE A 15 -4.71 33.24 -50.25
C PHE A 15 -5.20 33.86 -48.93
N LEU A 16 -6.12 34.81 -48.98
CA LEU A 16 -6.72 35.45 -47.83
C LEU A 16 -7.53 34.42 -46.99
N ALA A 17 -8.30 33.56 -47.64
CA ALA A 17 -9.05 32.49 -46.98
C ALA A 17 -8.15 31.48 -46.28
N SER A 18 -7.02 31.11 -46.92
CA SER A 18 -6.02 30.22 -46.31
C SER A 18 -5.33 30.85 -45.09
N LEU A 19 -5.03 32.15 -45.16
CA LEU A 19 -4.42 32.92 -44.08
C LEU A 19 -5.36 33.00 -42.87
N ILE A 20 -6.66 33.30 -43.11
CA ILE A 20 -7.67 33.36 -42.07
C ILE A 20 -7.87 31.97 -41.43
N LEU A 21 -7.91 30.92 -42.24
CA LEU A 21 -8.03 29.53 -41.73
C LEU A 21 -6.83 29.15 -40.87
N SER A 22 -5.61 29.50 -41.30
CA SER A 22 -4.39 29.29 -40.52
C SER A 22 -4.41 30.05 -39.19
N LEU A 23 -4.93 31.27 -39.18
CA LEU A 23 -5.05 32.10 -37.99
C LEU A 23 -6.06 31.51 -37.00
N ILE A 24 -7.20 31.01 -37.50
CA ILE A 24 -8.23 30.36 -36.70
C ILE A 24 -7.66 29.08 -36.07
N ILE A 25 -6.96 28.24 -36.84
CA ILE A 25 -6.35 27.01 -36.35
C ILE A 25 -5.32 27.32 -35.26
N ASN A 26 -4.44 28.31 -35.44
CA ASN A 26 -3.47 28.70 -34.43
C ASN A 26 -4.14 29.25 -33.15
N PHE A 27 -5.21 30.03 -33.30
CA PHE A 27 -5.96 30.58 -32.17
C PHE A 27 -6.70 29.47 -31.40
N THR A 28 -7.25 28.49 -32.11
CA THR A 28 -7.87 27.31 -31.50
C THR A 28 -6.84 26.49 -30.73
N PHE A 29 -5.61 26.32 -31.27
CA PHE A 29 -4.52 25.65 -30.55
C PHE A 29 -4.07 26.38 -29.28
N LEU A 30 -4.12 27.70 -29.24
CA LEU A 30 -3.83 28.52 -28.07
C LEU A 30 -4.88 28.33 -26.95
N ILE A 31 -6.15 28.17 -27.32
CA ILE A 31 -7.24 27.98 -26.35
C ILE A 31 -7.23 26.56 -25.79
N ILE A 32 -6.90 25.55 -26.60
CA ILE A 32 -6.85 24.13 -26.16
C ILE A 32 -5.67 23.86 -25.21
N ASN A 33 -4.60 24.65 -25.27
CA ASN A 33 -3.44 24.54 -24.38
C ASN A 33 -3.60 25.32 -23.06
N CYS A 34 -4.82 25.73 -22.69
CA CYS A 34 -5.05 26.25 -21.34
C CYS A 34 -4.86 25.07 -20.37
N PRO A 35 -3.82 25.06 -19.49
CA PRO A 35 -3.65 24.00 -18.52
C PRO A 35 -4.86 24.02 -17.60
N ALA A 36 -5.73 23.03 -17.73
CA ALA A 36 -6.70 22.75 -16.69
C ALA A 36 -5.89 22.41 -15.43
N ARG A 37 -5.83 23.31 -14.47
CA ARG A 37 -5.34 22.97 -13.13
C ARG A 37 -6.34 21.98 -12.56
N ALA A 38 -5.97 20.69 -12.57
CA ALA A 38 -6.66 19.72 -11.77
C ALA A 38 -6.46 20.16 -10.30
N GLN A 39 -7.55 20.36 -9.58
CA GLN A 39 -7.51 20.57 -8.14
C GLN A 39 -6.78 19.36 -7.51
N SER A 40 -5.62 19.60 -6.95
CA SER A 40 -4.86 18.60 -6.21
C SER A 40 -5.35 18.61 -4.78
N LEU A 41 -6.10 17.58 -4.39
CA LEU A 41 -6.40 17.30 -2.99
C LEU A 41 -5.26 16.44 -2.46
N GLY A 42 -4.25 17.05 -1.88
CA GLY A 42 -3.15 16.38 -1.20
C GLY A 42 -3.40 16.39 0.30
N LEU A 43 -3.53 15.24 0.93
CA LEU A 43 -3.58 15.11 2.38
C LEU A 43 -2.51 14.13 2.84
N SER A 44 -1.81 14.48 3.90
CA SER A 44 -0.95 13.56 4.63
C SER A 44 -1.26 13.56 6.12
N ILE A 45 -1.00 12.43 6.79
CA ILE A 45 -1.22 12.26 8.23
C ILE A 45 -0.03 11.57 8.87
N THR A 46 0.39 12.04 10.03
CA THR A 46 1.48 11.46 10.82
C THR A 46 1.05 11.33 12.29
N PRO A 47 1.26 10.15 12.91
CA PRO A 47 1.74 8.89 12.34
C PRO A 47 0.65 8.19 11.51
N PRO A 48 0.99 7.36 10.48
CA PRO A 48 0.01 6.60 9.71
C PRO A 48 -0.56 5.41 10.49
N ILE A 49 0.19 4.90 11.46
CA ILE A 49 -0.22 3.82 12.38
C ILE A 49 0.21 4.24 13.78
N ASN A 50 -0.67 4.04 14.75
CA ASN A 50 -0.38 4.27 16.17
C ASN A 50 -0.71 3.01 16.96
N GLU A 51 0.32 2.40 17.55
CA GLU A 51 0.25 1.20 18.37
C GLU A 51 0.23 1.63 19.83
N ILE A 52 -0.83 1.27 20.53
CA ILE A 52 -1.12 1.75 21.88
C ILE A 52 -1.36 0.57 22.80
N MET A 53 -0.61 0.48 23.88
CA MET A 53 -0.93 -0.42 24.98
C MET A 53 -1.46 0.39 26.15
N ILE A 54 -2.62 0.02 26.69
CA ILE A 54 -3.29 0.78 27.72
C ILE A 54 -3.95 -0.15 28.76
N ILE A 55 -3.79 0.21 30.04
CA ILE A 55 -4.46 -0.48 31.15
C ILE A 55 -5.93 -0.03 31.20
N PRO A 56 -6.91 -0.94 31.40
CA PRO A 56 -8.32 -0.59 31.58
C PRO A 56 -8.50 0.51 32.63
N GLY A 57 -9.31 1.52 32.34
CA GLY A 57 -9.57 2.66 33.20
C GLY A 57 -8.48 3.74 33.22
N LYS A 58 -7.38 3.57 32.49
CA LYS A 58 -6.38 4.61 32.29
C LYS A 58 -6.69 5.42 31.06
N THR A 59 -6.05 6.58 30.96
CA THR A 59 -6.25 7.55 29.90
C THR A 59 -4.92 7.95 29.31
N ILE A 60 -4.86 8.02 27.99
CA ILE A 60 -3.74 8.60 27.25
C ILE A 60 -4.24 9.65 26.26
N THR A 61 -3.35 10.55 25.88
CA THR A 61 -3.58 11.53 24.80
C THR A 61 -2.61 11.23 23.69
N GLN A 62 -3.13 11.22 22.46
CA GLN A 62 -2.35 11.04 21.24
C GLN A 62 -2.50 12.27 20.34
N THR A 63 -1.41 12.63 19.69
CA THR A 63 -1.38 13.74 18.74
C THR A 63 -1.12 13.22 17.35
N PHE A 64 -1.91 13.70 16.40
CA PHE A 64 -1.77 13.43 14.97
C PHE A 64 -1.62 14.75 14.25
N THR A 65 -0.70 14.83 13.32
CA THR A 65 -0.52 16.01 12.48
C THR A 65 -1.07 15.74 11.09
N ILE A 66 -2.02 16.56 10.65
CA ILE A 66 -2.52 16.54 9.27
C ILE A 66 -1.83 17.66 8.51
N THR A 67 -1.47 17.37 7.28
CA THR A 67 -0.99 18.36 6.32
C THR A 67 -1.93 18.41 5.13
N ASN A 68 -2.36 19.61 4.75
CA ASN A 68 -3.10 19.83 3.51
C ASN A 68 -2.12 20.34 2.45
N ASP A 69 -1.67 19.46 1.56
CA ASP A 69 -0.80 19.82 0.44
C ASP A 69 -1.58 20.31 -0.79
N GLY A 70 -2.92 20.41 -0.66
CA GLY A 70 -3.84 20.84 -1.71
C GLY A 70 -4.37 22.24 -1.51
N GLU A 71 -5.64 22.44 -1.89
CA GLU A 71 -6.35 23.72 -1.75
C GLU A 71 -7.05 23.81 -0.38
N ASP A 72 -7.47 25.03 -0.04
CA ASP A 72 -8.27 25.32 1.14
C ASP A 72 -9.54 24.48 1.20
N GLY A 73 -9.95 24.06 2.38
CA GLY A 73 -11.19 23.29 2.53
C GLY A 73 -11.70 23.21 3.98
N MET A 74 -12.87 22.59 4.12
CA MET A 74 -13.42 22.24 5.43
C MET A 74 -13.09 20.79 5.75
N ALA A 75 -12.35 20.58 6.83
CA ALA A 75 -12.00 19.26 7.33
C ALA A 75 -12.96 18.81 8.41
N SER A 76 -13.16 17.49 8.50
CA SER A 76 -13.85 16.82 9.61
C SER A 76 -13.10 15.56 10.02
N ILE A 77 -13.29 15.15 11.27
CA ILE A 77 -12.55 14.05 11.88
C ILE A 77 -13.55 13.02 12.39
N TYR A 78 -13.29 11.76 12.08
CA TYR A 78 -14.09 10.62 12.53
C TYR A 78 -13.20 9.53 13.12
N ILE A 79 -13.74 8.72 14.01
CA ILE A 79 -13.14 7.46 14.43
C ILE A 79 -14.06 6.34 13.95
N ILE A 80 -13.50 5.40 13.20
CA ILE A 80 -14.25 4.31 12.56
C ILE A 80 -13.58 2.99 12.94
N PRO A 81 -14.34 2.01 13.47
CA PRO A 81 -13.81 0.67 13.68
C PRO A 81 -13.41 0.03 12.36
N PHE A 82 -12.42 -0.85 12.39
CA PHE A 82 -12.07 -1.65 11.23
C PHE A 82 -11.70 -3.09 11.61
N ASP A 83 -11.82 -3.98 10.62
CA ASP A 83 -11.35 -5.36 10.66
C ASP A 83 -10.33 -5.59 9.54
N ALA A 84 -9.60 -6.72 9.61
CA ALA A 84 -8.72 -7.12 8.51
C ALA A 84 -9.54 -7.50 7.27
N GLN A 85 -9.13 -7.01 6.10
CA GLN A 85 -9.69 -7.44 4.82
C GLN A 85 -8.65 -8.22 4.02
N GLY A 86 -8.92 -9.52 3.82
CA GLY A 86 -8.00 -10.40 3.11
C GLY A 86 -6.67 -10.58 3.84
N GLU A 87 -5.64 -10.98 3.10
CA GLU A 87 -4.34 -11.37 3.66
C GLU A 87 -3.24 -10.29 3.49
N ASN A 88 -3.57 -9.15 2.89
CA ASN A 88 -2.59 -8.08 2.62
C ASN A 88 -2.56 -6.99 3.72
N GLY A 89 -3.33 -7.18 4.79
CA GLY A 89 -3.40 -6.24 5.91
C GLY A 89 -4.13 -4.93 5.60
N ASN A 90 -5.01 -4.93 4.59
CA ASN A 90 -5.87 -3.78 4.31
C ASN A 90 -6.96 -3.68 5.39
N PRO A 91 -7.24 -2.48 5.92
CA PRO A 91 -8.35 -2.27 6.82
C PRO A 91 -9.68 -2.28 6.05
N SER A 92 -10.68 -2.96 6.58
CA SER A 92 -12.08 -2.85 6.16
C SER A 92 -12.81 -1.95 7.14
N LEU A 93 -13.07 -0.72 6.75
CA LEU A 93 -13.71 0.28 7.61
C LEU A 93 -15.20 -0.01 7.78
N ASP A 94 -15.66 -0.07 9.01
CA ASP A 94 -17.08 -0.15 9.34
C ASP A 94 -17.67 1.25 9.52
N GLU A 95 -17.89 1.93 8.41
CA GLU A 95 -18.42 3.31 8.38
C GLU A 95 -19.80 3.44 9.05
N LYS A 96 -20.59 2.35 9.07
CA LYS A 96 -21.93 2.35 9.71
C LYS A 96 -21.84 2.46 11.22
N ASN A 97 -20.76 1.96 11.79
CA ASN A 97 -20.46 2.01 13.22
C ASN A 97 -19.42 3.07 13.56
N ALA A 98 -19.28 4.11 12.72
CA ALA A 98 -18.47 5.29 13.06
C ALA A 98 -18.85 5.77 14.46
N ILE A 99 -17.83 6.16 15.25
CA ILE A 99 -18.02 6.53 16.64
C ILE A 99 -18.80 7.84 16.73
N THR A 100 -20.07 7.70 17.04
CA THR A 100 -21.01 8.78 17.36
C THR A 100 -21.52 8.59 18.78
N GLY A 101 -22.32 9.52 19.29
CA GLY A 101 -22.83 9.44 20.66
C GLY A 101 -23.60 8.17 21.04
N SER A 102 -24.07 7.39 20.06
CA SER A 102 -24.77 6.09 20.28
C SER A 102 -23.85 4.87 20.20
N SER A 103 -22.59 5.02 19.79
CA SER A 103 -21.62 3.93 19.73
C SER A 103 -21.22 3.47 21.14
N PRO A 104 -21.07 2.15 21.40
CA PRO A 104 -20.54 1.64 22.67
C PRO A 104 -19.11 2.12 22.95
N PHE A 105 -18.38 2.52 21.94
CA PHE A 105 -17.04 3.07 22.05
C PHE A 105 -17.00 4.60 22.15
N ALA A 106 -18.14 5.29 22.04
CA ALA A 106 -18.19 6.75 22.17
C ALA A 106 -17.54 7.28 23.47
N PRO A 107 -17.72 6.63 24.64
CA PRO A 107 -17.06 7.08 25.87
C PRO A 107 -15.55 6.87 25.91
N TRP A 108 -14.99 6.07 25.00
CA TRP A 108 -13.55 5.80 24.96
C TRP A 108 -12.75 6.95 24.36
N PHE A 109 -13.39 7.76 23.51
CA PHE A 109 -12.73 8.77 22.72
C PHE A 109 -13.30 10.16 22.95
N SER A 110 -12.41 11.12 23.08
CA SER A 110 -12.77 12.53 22.99
C SER A 110 -11.70 13.30 22.24
N ILE A 111 -12.13 14.27 21.45
CA ILE A 111 -11.22 15.17 20.76
C ILE A 111 -10.97 16.39 21.65
N ILE A 112 -9.70 16.83 21.72
CA ILE A 112 -9.26 17.97 22.54
C ILE A 112 -9.09 19.21 21.65
N SER A 113 -8.54 19.02 20.47
CA SER A 113 -8.29 20.07 19.46
C SER A 113 -8.23 19.44 18.06
N PRO A 114 -8.53 20.21 16.98
CA PRO A 114 -8.92 21.63 16.90
C PRO A 114 -10.41 21.88 17.15
N VAL A 115 -11.24 20.84 17.24
CA VAL A 115 -12.70 20.88 17.45
C VAL A 115 -13.08 20.21 18.76
N SER A 116 -14.32 20.35 19.19
CA SER A 116 -14.83 19.77 20.44
C SER A 116 -15.54 18.43 20.28
N SER A 117 -15.91 18.07 19.06
CA SER A 117 -16.64 16.83 18.76
C SER A 117 -16.24 16.23 17.41
N PHE A 118 -16.35 14.89 17.31
CA PHE A 118 -16.15 14.20 16.05
C PHE A 118 -17.25 14.57 15.05
N GLY A 119 -16.86 14.73 13.77
CA GLY A 119 -17.75 15.19 12.69
C GLY A 119 -17.94 16.70 12.62
N GLU A 120 -17.46 17.46 13.59
CA GLU A 120 -17.45 18.92 13.53
C GLU A 120 -16.47 19.40 12.45
N LYS A 121 -16.92 20.37 11.63
CA LYS A 121 -16.11 20.91 10.54
C LYS A 121 -15.22 22.04 11.03
N PHE A 122 -13.97 22.06 10.58
CA PHE A 122 -13.03 23.16 10.78
C PHE A 122 -12.32 23.50 9.47
N TYR A 123 -11.89 24.75 9.37
CA TYR A 123 -11.16 25.22 8.19
C TYR A 123 -9.70 24.76 8.22
N LEU A 124 -9.23 24.23 7.09
CA LEU A 124 -7.84 23.83 6.88
C LEU A 124 -7.32 24.44 5.58
N ALA A 125 -6.45 25.44 5.74
CA ALA A 125 -5.85 26.13 4.59
C ALA A 125 -4.91 25.23 3.80
N GLY A 126 -4.78 25.51 2.51
CA GLY A 126 -3.76 24.87 1.66
C GLY A 126 -2.36 25.15 2.16
N GLY A 127 -1.50 24.13 2.22
CA GLY A 127 -0.15 24.20 2.79
C GLY A 127 -0.10 24.24 4.32
N ALA A 128 -1.23 24.16 5.02
CA ALA A 128 -1.25 24.20 6.48
C ALA A 128 -1.07 22.83 7.12
N HIS A 129 -0.51 22.87 8.34
CA HIS A 129 -0.45 21.74 9.27
C HIS A 129 -1.42 21.98 10.42
N GLN A 130 -2.13 20.93 10.83
CA GLN A 130 -3.04 20.97 11.98
C GLN A 130 -2.79 19.79 12.89
N ASP A 131 -2.46 20.08 14.15
CA ASP A 131 -2.37 19.06 15.18
C ASP A 131 -3.77 18.74 15.73
N VAL A 132 -4.07 17.46 15.73
CA VAL A 132 -5.28 16.89 16.30
C VAL A 132 -4.93 16.07 17.51
N GLN A 133 -5.48 16.46 18.65
CA GLN A 133 -5.28 15.74 19.91
C GLN A 133 -6.54 14.98 20.26
N ILE A 134 -6.39 13.68 20.43
CA ILE A 134 -7.45 12.80 20.90
C ILE A 134 -7.06 12.16 22.23
N LYS A 135 -8.05 12.06 23.11
CA LYS A 135 -7.97 11.36 24.38
C LYS A 135 -8.58 9.98 24.21
N ILE A 136 -7.89 8.94 24.68
CA ILE A 136 -8.31 7.55 24.64
C ILE A 136 -8.42 7.04 26.08
N SER A 137 -9.61 6.55 26.46
CA SER A 137 -9.95 6.19 27.83
C SER A 137 -10.84 4.96 27.84
N PRO A 138 -10.31 3.74 27.66
CA PRO A 138 -11.12 2.52 27.80
C PRO A 138 -11.63 2.41 29.24
N PRO A 139 -12.88 1.99 29.45
CA PRO A 139 -13.44 1.84 30.79
C PRO A 139 -12.75 0.71 31.58
N VAL A 140 -12.88 0.73 32.89
CA VAL A 140 -12.33 -0.33 33.76
C VAL A 140 -12.86 -1.72 33.37
N SER A 141 -14.08 -1.78 32.82
CA SER A 141 -14.74 -3.01 32.37
C SER A 141 -14.35 -3.43 30.94
N ALA A 142 -13.44 -2.73 30.28
CA ALA A 142 -12.98 -3.11 28.95
C ALA A 142 -12.32 -4.50 28.98
N SER A 143 -12.70 -5.35 28.03
CA SER A 143 -12.11 -6.69 27.89
C SER A 143 -10.64 -6.58 27.49
N GLU A 144 -9.84 -7.51 28.01
CA GLU A 144 -8.42 -7.61 27.66
C GLU A 144 -8.27 -8.23 26.28
N LYS A 145 -8.10 -7.39 25.28
CA LYS A 145 -7.89 -7.72 23.88
C LYS A 145 -7.54 -6.48 23.08
N ASP A 146 -7.31 -6.67 21.80
CA ASP A 146 -7.16 -5.56 20.87
C ASP A 146 -8.49 -4.97 20.40
N TYR A 147 -8.40 -3.69 20.06
CA TYR A 147 -9.45 -2.90 19.42
C TYR A 147 -8.83 -2.08 18.30
N TYR A 148 -9.45 -2.11 17.13
CA TYR A 148 -8.92 -1.50 15.92
C TYR A 148 -9.83 -0.39 15.43
N PHE A 149 -9.25 0.80 15.24
CA PHE A 149 -9.95 1.98 14.74
C PHE A 149 -9.09 2.71 13.73
N THR A 150 -9.73 3.47 12.86
CA THR A 150 -9.07 4.43 11.99
C THR A 150 -9.53 5.83 12.39
N LEU A 151 -8.59 6.71 12.68
CA LEU A 151 -8.82 8.15 12.75
C LEU A 151 -8.88 8.65 11.32
N LEU A 152 -10.09 8.87 10.81
CA LEU A 152 -10.35 9.26 9.44
C LEU A 152 -10.50 10.77 9.34
N TYR A 153 -9.76 11.37 8.42
CA TYR A 153 -9.92 12.76 8.01
C TYR A 153 -10.60 12.84 6.67
N GLU A 154 -11.54 13.76 6.59
CA GLU A 154 -12.27 14.06 5.39
C GLU A 154 -12.13 15.55 5.10
N LEU A 155 -11.61 15.92 3.94
CA LEU A 155 -11.50 17.29 3.46
C LEU A 155 -12.43 17.48 2.27
N GLY A 156 -13.34 18.43 2.39
CA GLY A 156 -14.26 18.84 1.34
C GLY A 156 -13.99 20.26 0.86
N ASN A 157 -14.36 20.56 -0.38
CA ASN A 157 -14.19 21.88 -0.99
C ASN A 157 -15.21 22.93 -0.50
N ASP A 158 -15.93 22.68 0.59
CA ASP A 158 -16.85 23.63 1.18
C ASP A 158 -16.04 24.80 1.74
N VAL A 159 -16.18 26.00 1.17
CA VAL A 159 -15.51 27.21 1.67
C VAL A 159 -16.43 27.94 2.65
N PRO A 160 -15.94 28.44 3.81
CA PRO A 160 -16.73 29.25 4.71
C PRO A 160 -17.18 30.53 3.99
N GLY A 161 -18.50 30.73 3.88
CA GLY A 161 -19.03 31.96 3.28
C GLY A 161 -20.09 31.78 2.19
N GLY A 162 -20.51 30.54 1.89
CA GLY A 162 -21.75 30.30 1.15
C GLY A 162 -21.67 30.48 -0.36
N ILE A 163 -20.50 30.53 -0.96
CA ILE A 163 -20.36 30.36 -2.40
C ILE A 163 -20.21 28.86 -2.62
N THR A 164 -21.36 28.18 -2.83
CA THR A 164 -21.36 26.82 -3.31
C THR A 164 -20.64 26.78 -4.66
N ALA A 165 -19.46 26.19 -4.69
CA ALA A 165 -18.78 25.91 -5.95
C ALA A 165 -19.73 25.05 -6.80
N THR A 166 -20.17 25.58 -7.94
CA THR A 166 -20.98 24.84 -8.92
C THR A 166 -20.13 23.83 -9.69
N GLY A 167 -19.53 22.89 -8.96
CA GLY A 167 -18.67 21.84 -9.49
C GLY A 167 -18.88 20.54 -8.71
N PRO A 168 -18.34 19.41 -9.20
CA PRO A 168 -18.39 18.16 -8.45
C PRO A 168 -17.70 18.37 -7.11
N THR A 169 -18.36 17.97 -6.03
CA THR A 169 -17.78 17.96 -4.67
C THR A 169 -16.69 16.92 -4.63
N ASN A 170 -15.44 17.35 -4.75
CA ASN A 170 -14.30 16.48 -4.51
C ASN A 170 -14.08 16.37 -2.99
N GLN A 171 -14.00 15.15 -2.50
CA GLN A 171 -13.63 14.86 -1.11
C GLN A 171 -12.35 14.06 -1.11
N ALA A 172 -11.37 14.49 -0.32
CA ALA A 172 -10.20 13.70 -0.01
C ALA A 172 -10.37 13.06 1.37
N ARG A 173 -9.96 11.82 1.49
CA ARG A 173 -9.97 11.08 2.75
C ARG A 173 -8.60 10.49 3.02
N ILE A 174 -8.13 10.60 4.24
CA ILE A 174 -6.92 9.93 4.73
C ILE A 174 -7.16 9.42 6.15
N GLY A 175 -6.54 8.31 6.51
CA GLY A 175 -6.69 7.72 7.83
C GLY A 175 -5.38 7.36 8.50
N SER A 176 -5.38 7.41 9.83
CA SER A 176 -4.35 6.81 10.67
C SER A 176 -4.95 5.67 11.46
N ASN A 177 -4.33 4.49 11.37
CA ASN A 177 -4.82 3.30 12.07
C ASN A 177 -4.38 3.32 13.53
N LEU A 178 -5.34 3.09 14.43
CA LEU A 178 -5.16 2.96 15.86
C LEU A 178 -5.28 1.50 16.24
N LEU A 179 -4.19 0.88 16.65
CA LEU A 179 -4.16 -0.48 17.18
C LEU A 179 -4.05 -0.36 18.70
N ILE A 180 -5.16 -0.61 19.42
CA ILE A 180 -5.24 -0.39 20.86
C ILE A 180 -5.30 -1.74 21.56
N SER A 181 -4.22 -2.13 22.25
CA SER A 181 -4.14 -3.31 23.11
C SER A 181 -4.55 -2.93 24.53
N VAL A 182 -5.67 -3.46 24.98
CA VAL A 182 -6.12 -3.29 26.38
C VAL A 182 -5.61 -4.47 27.18
N SER A 183 -4.65 -4.25 28.08
CA SER A 183 -4.03 -5.28 28.91
C SER A 183 -3.78 -4.74 30.32
N LYS A 184 -4.04 -5.57 31.36
CA LYS A 184 -3.83 -5.19 32.75
C LYS A 184 -2.37 -5.22 33.16
N ASP A 185 -1.62 -6.18 32.65
CA ASP A 185 -0.22 -6.41 33.01
C ASP A 185 0.78 -5.83 32.00
N GLY A 186 0.30 -5.41 30.82
CA GLY A 186 1.15 -4.87 29.76
C GLY A 186 2.00 -5.91 29.04
N ASN A 187 1.75 -7.19 29.26
CA ASN A 187 2.46 -8.32 28.64
C ASN A 187 1.50 -9.34 28.05
N PRO A 188 0.75 -8.99 26.99
CA PRO A 188 -0.23 -9.88 26.38
C PRO A 188 0.44 -11.09 25.72
N GLU A 189 -0.12 -12.28 25.98
CA GLU A 189 0.32 -13.51 25.33
C GLU A 189 0.05 -13.47 23.83
N LYS A 190 1.06 -13.83 23.02
CA LYS A 190 0.96 -13.89 21.56
C LYS A 190 0.88 -15.34 21.12
N MET A 191 -0.13 -15.66 20.34
CA MET A 191 -0.29 -16.99 19.75
C MET A 191 -0.40 -16.87 18.24
N PHE A 192 0.43 -17.59 17.51
CA PHE A 192 0.40 -17.57 16.05
C PHE A 192 0.83 -18.92 15.48
N GLU A 193 0.54 -19.13 14.21
CA GLU A 193 1.05 -20.27 13.44
C GLU A 193 1.47 -19.85 12.04
N ILE A 194 2.44 -20.57 11.47
CA ILE A 194 2.81 -20.47 10.07
C ILE A 194 1.81 -21.33 9.29
N THR A 195 0.86 -20.69 8.59
CA THR A 195 -0.16 -21.41 7.79
C THR A 195 0.34 -21.78 6.39
N GLU A 196 1.35 -21.07 5.90
CA GLU A 196 2.00 -21.41 4.64
C GLU A 196 3.47 -20.96 4.65
N PHE A 197 4.34 -21.92 4.34
CA PHE A 197 5.69 -21.67 3.87
C PHE A 197 5.92 -22.53 2.64
N SER A 198 5.86 -21.93 1.46
CA SER A 198 5.91 -22.69 0.21
C SER A 198 6.83 -22.05 -0.83
N ALA A 199 7.38 -22.90 -1.69
CA ALA A 199 8.10 -22.53 -2.90
C ALA A 199 7.90 -23.65 -3.94
N PRO A 200 8.16 -23.40 -5.24
CA PRO A 200 8.12 -24.43 -6.26
C PRO A 200 9.07 -25.57 -5.93
N LYS A 201 8.59 -26.83 -6.00
CA LYS A 201 9.40 -28.03 -5.71
C LYS A 201 10.54 -28.22 -6.71
N ILE A 202 10.31 -27.85 -7.96
CA ILE A 202 11.28 -27.95 -9.06
C ILE A 202 11.24 -26.64 -9.84
N ILE A 203 12.40 -26.05 -10.09
CA ILE A 203 12.55 -24.83 -10.89
C ILE A 203 13.61 -25.02 -11.98
N ASP A 204 13.52 -24.20 -13.04
CA ASP A 204 14.61 -24.09 -14.01
C ASP A 204 15.80 -23.37 -13.40
N SER A 205 17.01 -23.71 -13.79
CA SER A 205 18.24 -23.07 -13.30
C SER A 205 18.34 -21.59 -13.61
N LEU A 206 17.60 -21.07 -14.59
CA LEU A 206 17.51 -19.65 -14.95
C LEU A 206 16.27 -18.99 -14.34
N GLY A 207 15.47 -19.75 -13.59
CA GLY A 207 14.28 -19.26 -12.90
C GLY A 207 14.60 -18.57 -11.59
N LYS A 208 13.52 -18.24 -10.85
CA LYS A 208 13.58 -17.64 -9.52
C LYS A 208 13.09 -18.64 -8.49
N LEU A 209 13.70 -18.62 -7.32
CA LEU A 209 13.20 -19.28 -6.13
C LEU A 209 12.35 -18.28 -5.37
N ASP A 210 11.03 -18.46 -5.46
CA ASP A 210 10.03 -17.55 -4.90
C ASP A 210 9.32 -18.23 -3.72
N PHE A 211 9.17 -17.51 -2.61
CA PHE A 211 8.60 -18.02 -1.38
C PHE A 211 7.30 -17.30 -1.04
N ASN A 212 6.28 -18.08 -0.67
CA ASN A 212 5.07 -17.58 -0.04
C ASN A 212 5.13 -17.85 1.45
N VAL A 213 4.91 -16.81 2.25
CA VAL A 213 4.87 -16.89 3.70
C VAL A 213 3.54 -16.32 4.19
N ARG A 214 2.77 -17.15 4.91
CA ARG A 214 1.53 -16.71 5.57
C ARG A 214 1.60 -17.04 7.04
N ILE A 215 1.20 -16.08 7.85
CA ILE A 215 1.14 -16.21 9.31
C ILE A 215 -0.28 -15.89 9.76
N GLN A 216 -0.85 -16.77 10.56
CA GLN A 216 -2.14 -16.58 11.23
C GLN A 216 -1.92 -16.20 12.69
N ASN A 217 -2.59 -15.16 13.12
CA ASN A 217 -2.69 -14.81 14.53
C ASN A 217 -3.88 -15.54 15.15
N LEU A 218 -3.60 -16.38 16.14
CA LEU A 218 -4.59 -17.16 16.89
C LEU A 218 -4.92 -16.51 18.24
N GLY A 219 -4.22 -15.43 18.58
CA GLY A 219 -4.39 -14.71 19.84
C GLY A 219 -5.33 -13.52 19.72
N SER A 220 -5.61 -12.91 20.87
CA SER A 220 -6.46 -11.71 20.98
C SER A 220 -5.69 -10.41 20.84
N TYR A 221 -4.39 -10.47 20.59
CA TYR A 221 -3.50 -9.32 20.47
C TYR A 221 -2.68 -9.37 19.21
N PHE A 222 -2.52 -8.23 18.54
CA PHE A 222 -1.65 -8.12 17.38
C PHE A 222 -0.18 -8.28 17.77
N PHE A 223 0.63 -8.63 16.81
CA PHE A 223 2.08 -8.67 16.95
C PHE A 223 2.75 -8.28 15.62
N LYS A 224 4.01 -7.88 15.68
CA LYS A 224 4.86 -7.71 14.50
C LYS A 224 5.54 -9.02 14.16
N SER A 225 5.37 -9.47 12.93
CA SER A 225 6.11 -10.62 12.41
C SER A 225 7.58 -10.25 12.26
N ASN A 226 8.44 -10.91 13.02
CA ASN A 226 9.88 -10.81 12.86
C ASN A 226 10.42 -12.16 12.43
N GLY A 227 11.20 -12.19 11.36
CA GLY A 227 11.70 -13.47 10.88
C GLY A 227 12.62 -13.36 9.70
N GLN A 228 13.10 -14.52 9.28
CA GLN A 228 14.01 -14.66 8.14
C GLN A 228 13.83 -16.00 7.45
N ILE A 229 14.16 -16.04 6.16
CA ILE A 229 14.28 -17.28 5.38
C ILE A 229 15.76 -17.50 5.13
N THR A 230 16.30 -18.57 5.70
CA THR A 230 17.67 -19.01 5.44
C THR A 230 17.68 -20.05 4.35
N ILE A 231 18.37 -19.78 3.24
CA ILE A 231 18.44 -20.61 2.05
C ILE A 231 19.84 -21.25 1.97
N LYS A 232 19.88 -22.55 2.12
CA LYS A 232 21.12 -23.33 2.13
C LYS A 232 21.22 -24.18 0.85
N PRO A 233 22.04 -23.78 -0.12
CA PRO A 233 22.29 -24.57 -1.32
C PRO A 233 23.16 -25.79 -1.00
N TRP A 234 23.05 -26.83 -1.82
CA TRP A 234 23.96 -27.99 -1.75
C TRP A 234 25.42 -27.58 -1.94
N PHE A 235 25.66 -26.61 -2.85
CA PHE A 235 26.97 -25.98 -3.06
C PHE A 235 26.84 -24.46 -3.05
N GLY A 236 27.78 -23.77 -2.42
CA GLY A 236 27.85 -22.33 -2.41
C GLY A 236 27.61 -21.73 -1.03
N LYS A 237 27.34 -20.44 -1.01
CA LYS A 237 27.10 -19.68 0.23
C LYS A 237 25.62 -19.70 0.58
N GLU A 238 25.35 -19.75 1.85
CA GLU A 238 24.06 -19.54 2.44
C GLU A 238 23.57 -18.10 2.17
N GLU A 239 22.29 -17.93 1.93
CA GLU A 239 21.64 -16.65 1.66
C GLU A 239 20.47 -16.48 2.63
N THR A 240 20.26 -15.25 3.10
CA THR A 240 19.19 -14.95 4.05
C THR A 240 18.33 -13.83 3.50
N LEU A 241 17.02 -14.04 3.52
CA LEU A 241 16.00 -13.03 3.23
C LEU A 241 15.34 -12.64 4.55
N THR A 242 15.27 -11.35 4.85
CA THR A 242 14.60 -10.84 6.04
C THR A 242 13.13 -10.60 5.72
N LEU A 243 12.23 -11.04 6.59
CA LEU A 243 10.80 -10.74 6.48
C LEU A 243 10.52 -9.28 6.86
N ALA A 244 9.53 -8.68 6.22
CA ALA A 244 9.05 -7.37 6.61
C ALA A 244 8.33 -7.46 7.97
N PRO A 245 8.65 -6.59 8.96
CA PRO A 245 8.04 -6.59 10.28
C PRO A 245 6.65 -5.95 10.23
N LEU A 246 5.66 -6.71 9.78
CA LEU A 246 4.28 -6.27 9.59
C LEU A 246 3.40 -6.69 10.76
N ASN A 247 2.42 -5.83 11.11
CA ASN A 247 1.42 -6.14 12.11
C ASN A 247 0.46 -7.23 11.63
N VAL A 248 0.33 -8.31 12.38
CA VAL A 248 -0.67 -9.36 12.19
C VAL A 248 -1.73 -9.18 13.25
N ILE A 249 -2.88 -8.62 12.89
CA ILE A 249 -3.95 -8.32 13.85
C ILE A 249 -4.64 -9.60 14.32
N SER A 250 -5.33 -9.54 15.47
CA SER A 250 -6.03 -10.70 16.07
C SER A 250 -6.99 -11.36 15.09
N ASP A 251 -7.08 -12.67 15.16
CA ASP A 251 -7.98 -13.50 14.33
C ASP A 251 -7.80 -13.33 12.82
N SER A 252 -6.62 -12.89 12.36
CA SER A 252 -6.35 -12.67 10.93
C SER A 252 -5.17 -13.49 10.41
N THR A 253 -5.17 -13.73 9.12
CA THR A 253 -4.03 -14.30 8.37
C THR A 253 -3.41 -13.22 7.50
N ARG A 254 -2.09 -13.17 7.47
CA ARG A 254 -1.36 -12.17 6.69
C ARG A 254 -0.25 -12.77 5.86
N ASN A 255 -0.18 -12.36 4.58
CA ASN A 255 0.99 -12.56 3.73
C ASN A 255 2.13 -11.69 4.22
N ILE A 256 3.31 -12.28 4.43
CA ILE A 256 4.49 -11.57 4.90
C ILE A 256 5.51 -11.53 3.76
N PRO A 257 5.70 -10.39 3.14
CA PRO A 257 6.76 -10.17 2.15
C PRO A 257 8.12 -10.03 2.81
N CYS A 258 9.15 -9.97 1.99
CA CYS A 258 10.50 -9.70 2.45
C CYS A 258 10.83 -8.20 2.46
N LEU A 259 11.85 -7.84 3.20
CA LEU A 259 12.38 -6.49 3.32
C LEU A 259 13.76 -6.44 2.67
N LYS A 260 13.98 -5.44 1.81
CA LYS A 260 15.30 -5.14 1.24
C LYS A 260 15.45 -3.63 1.11
N ASP A 261 16.55 -3.10 1.64
CA ASP A 261 16.86 -1.66 1.60
C ASP A 261 15.69 -0.78 2.08
N GLU A 262 15.00 -1.22 3.16
CA GLU A 262 13.78 -0.61 3.73
C GLU A 262 12.52 -0.69 2.84
N GLU A 263 12.61 -1.30 1.66
CA GLU A 263 11.47 -1.53 0.78
C GLU A 263 10.91 -2.94 0.95
N THR A 264 9.58 -3.04 0.90
CA THR A 264 8.88 -4.31 0.91
C THR A 264 8.91 -4.92 -0.48
N ILE A 265 9.49 -6.12 -0.60
CA ILE A 265 9.65 -6.84 -1.86
C ILE A 265 9.11 -8.28 -1.76
N SER A 266 8.93 -8.93 -2.90
CA SER A 266 8.70 -10.38 -2.94
C SER A 266 9.87 -11.14 -2.33
N CYS A 267 9.59 -12.24 -1.62
CA CYS A 267 10.62 -13.11 -1.07
C CYS A 267 11.21 -13.99 -2.18
N GLU A 268 12.13 -13.45 -2.96
CA GLU A 268 12.66 -14.17 -4.12
C GLU A 268 14.21 -14.13 -4.20
N VAL A 269 14.78 -15.21 -4.74
CA VAL A 269 16.18 -15.30 -5.13
C VAL A 269 16.27 -15.67 -6.61
N GLY A 270 16.90 -14.84 -7.44
CA GLY A 270 16.87 -15.03 -8.89
C GLY A 270 18.03 -14.46 -9.70
N TYR A 271 19.09 -13.98 -9.05
CA TYR A 271 20.18 -13.32 -9.76
C TYR A 271 21.33 -14.25 -10.18
N LYS A 272 21.18 -15.55 -9.96
CA LYS A 272 22.25 -16.55 -10.17
C LYS A 272 21.69 -17.74 -10.94
N VAL A 273 22.56 -18.48 -11.60
CA VAL A 273 22.20 -19.80 -12.13
C VAL A 273 22.04 -20.74 -10.92
N LEU A 274 20.83 -21.17 -10.68
CA LEU A 274 20.51 -22.04 -9.57
C LEU A 274 20.69 -23.50 -10.02
N VAL A 275 21.50 -24.29 -9.29
CA VAL A 275 21.72 -25.70 -9.61
C VAL A 275 21.74 -26.56 -8.35
N GLY A 276 21.05 -27.66 -8.36
CA GLY A 276 21.04 -28.65 -7.30
C GLY A 276 19.90 -28.45 -6.29
N VAL A 277 20.13 -28.86 -5.05
CA VAL A 277 19.12 -28.89 -3.98
C VAL A 277 19.30 -27.67 -3.09
N TYR A 278 18.20 -27.00 -2.80
CA TYR A 278 18.10 -25.85 -1.92
C TYR A 278 17.22 -26.21 -0.73
N LYS A 279 17.77 -26.15 0.47
CA LYS A 279 17.03 -26.30 1.73
C LYS A 279 16.74 -24.92 2.27
N SER A 280 15.47 -24.52 2.36
CA SER A 280 15.04 -23.22 2.86
C SER A 280 14.35 -23.40 4.20
N THR A 281 14.81 -22.66 5.21
CA THR A 281 14.26 -22.69 6.56
C THR A 281 13.71 -21.30 6.89
N LEU A 282 12.44 -21.24 7.17
CA LEU A 282 11.75 -20.07 7.70
C LEU A 282 11.84 -20.11 9.23
N GLU A 283 12.19 -18.99 9.84
CA GLU A 283 12.17 -18.75 11.28
C GLU A 283 11.37 -17.48 11.54
N VAL A 284 10.34 -17.57 12.39
CA VAL A 284 9.44 -16.45 12.73
C VAL A 284 9.24 -16.37 14.22
N SER A 285 9.21 -15.15 14.76
CA SER A 285 8.80 -14.82 16.11
C SER A 285 7.78 -13.68 16.12
N ALA A 286 6.97 -13.61 17.16
CA ALA A 286 6.14 -12.46 17.46
C ALA A 286 6.98 -11.40 18.17
N ASP A 287 6.91 -10.14 17.71
CA ASP A 287 7.60 -8.97 18.30
C ASP A 287 9.11 -9.14 18.55
N GLY A 288 9.76 -10.15 17.94
CA GLY A 288 11.18 -10.46 18.17
C GLY A 288 11.44 -11.25 19.45
N GLU A 289 10.43 -11.86 20.02
CA GLU A 289 10.56 -12.74 21.21
C GLU A 289 11.36 -14.00 20.93
N THR A 290 11.77 -14.72 21.98
CA THR A 290 12.63 -15.91 21.86
C THR A 290 11.88 -17.16 21.39
N ASP A 291 10.56 -17.15 21.42
CA ASP A 291 9.75 -18.28 20.92
C ASP A 291 9.67 -18.23 19.40
N LEU A 292 10.51 -19.08 18.76
CA LEU A 292 10.68 -19.15 17.31
C LEU A 292 9.93 -20.34 16.74
N GLN A 293 8.96 -20.08 15.87
CA GLN A 293 8.42 -21.12 15.01
C GLN A 293 9.31 -21.31 13.77
N LYS A 294 9.51 -22.60 13.40
CA LYS A 294 10.39 -22.97 12.28
C LYS A 294 9.72 -23.93 11.33
N GLU A 295 9.84 -23.65 10.04
CA GLU A 295 9.40 -24.53 8.99
C GLU A 295 10.49 -24.68 7.91
N THR A 296 10.60 -25.87 7.29
CA THR A 296 11.64 -26.16 6.32
C THR A 296 11.08 -26.81 5.08
N ILE A 297 11.46 -26.29 3.91
CA ILE A 297 11.10 -26.84 2.60
C ILE A 297 12.34 -27.09 1.76
N THR A 298 12.17 -27.88 0.70
CA THR A 298 13.26 -28.23 -0.23
C THR A 298 12.82 -27.97 -1.66
N THR A 299 13.67 -27.28 -2.44
CA THR A 299 13.50 -27.02 -3.87
C THR A 299 14.67 -27.60 -4.65
N ILE A 300 14.39 -28.16 -5.84
CA ILE A 300 15.40 -28.66 -6.77
C ILE A 300 15.46 -27.74 -7.98
N ALA A 301 16.63 -27.16 -8.24
CA ALA A 301 16.88 -26.38 -9.43
C ALA A 301 17.61 -27.24 -10.48
N PHE A 302 16.99 -27.39 -11.67
CA PHE A 302 17.51 -28.21 -12.74
C PHE A 302 17.59 -27.41 -14.05
N PRO A 303 18.67 -27.54 -14.84
CA PRO A 303 18.92 -26.68 -16.02
C PRO A 303 18.15 -27.12 -17.26
N PHE A 304 16.80 -27.17 -17.19
CA PHE A 304 15.96 -27.60 -18.30
C PHE A 304 16.18 -26.74 -19.56
N SER A 305 16.16 -25.43 -19.42
CA SER A 305 16.33 -24.48 -20.54
C SER A 305 17.70 -24.64 -21.20
N ILE A 306 18.73 -24.80 -20.40
CA ILE A 306 20.11 -24.95 -20.89
C ILE A 306 20.24 -26.27 -21.68
N ILE A 307 19.73 -27.37 -21.14
CA ILE A 307 19.74 -28.68 -21.80
C ILE A 307 18.97 -28.62 -23.11
N PHE A 308 17.79 -27.99 -23.10
CA PHE A 308 16.98 -27.86 -24.31
C PHE A 308 17.71 -27.09 -25.42
N VAL A 309 18.40 -25.99 -25.08
CA VAL A 309 19.23 -25.23 -26.03
C VAL A 309 20.34 -26.11 -26.63
N PHE A 310 21.03 -26.90 -25.79
CA PHE A 310 22.08 -27.82 -26.31
C PHE A 310 21.50 -28.88 -27.24
N ILE A 311 20.38 -29.50 -26.92
CA ILE A 311 19.70 -30.49 -27.78
C ILE A 311 19.31 -29.80 -29.11
N PHE A 312 18.75 -28.61 -29.05
CA PHE A 312 18.36 -27.87 -30.26
C PHE A 312 19.55 -27.56 -31.17
N ILE A 313 20.65 -27.01 -30.59
CA ILE A 313 21.88 -26.73 -31.34
C ILE A 313 22.44 -28.00 -31.97
N PHE A 314 22.48 -29.11 -31.22
CA PHE A 314 22.95 -30.37 -31.71
C PHE A 314 22.06 -30.91 -32.85
N GLY A 315 20.74 -30.76 -32.74
CA GLY A 315 19.80 -31.11 -33.82
C GLY A 315 20.06 -30.30 -35.09
N VAL A 316 20.16 -28.97 -34.98
CA VAL A 316 20.47 -28.11 -36.13
C VAL A 316 21.81 -28.45 -36.76
N PHE A 317 22.84 -28.70 -35.94
CA PHE A 317 24.16 -29.09 -36.44
C PHE A 317 24.11 -30.41 -37.27
N ASN A 318 23.37 -31.43 -36.80
CA ASN A 318 23.19 -32.68 -37.53
C ASN A 318 22.43 -32.51 -38.85
N VAL A 319 21.40 -31.63 -38.88
CA VAL A 319 20.68 -31.35 -40.14
C VAL A 319 21.60 -30.68 -41.15
N ILE A 320 22.40 -29.68 -40.75
CA ILE A 320 23.36 -28.96 -41.60
C ILE A 320 24.43 -29.93 -42.14
N LYS A 321 24.97 -30.81 -41.26
CA LYS A 321 25.97 -31.81 -41.65
C LYS A 321 25.42 -32.80 -42.67
N ASN A 322 24.18 -33.29 -42.49
CA ASN A 322 23.55 -34.23 -43.39
C ASN A 322 23.18 -33.61 -44.76
N THR A 323 22.85 -32.31 -44.78
CA THR A 323 22.60 -31.61 -46.07
C THR A 323 23.88 -31.40 -46.85
N LYS A 324 25.04 -31.11 -46.18
CA LYS A 324 26.34 -30.99 -46.86
C LYS A 324 26.87 -32.33 -47.43
N ASN A 325 26.52 -33.47 -46.82
CA ASN A 325 26.92 -34.77 -47.30
C ASN A 325 26.05 -35.33 -48.45
N LYS A 326 24.95 -34.64 -48.78
CA LYS A 326 24.05 -35.02 -49.91
C LYS A 326 24.21 -34.11 -51.16
N ALA A 327 24.99 -33.05 -51.05
CA ALA A 327 25.39 -32.18 -52.13
C ALA A 327 26.83 -32.53 -52.58
#